data_ae95761a4485d6bb6b1355e06a12bb54
#
_entry.id   ae95761a4485d6bb6b1355e06a12bb54
#
_cell.length_a   1.000
_cell.length_b   1.000
_cell.length_c   1.000
_cell.angle_alpha   90.00
_cell.angle_beta   90.00
_cell.angle_gamma   90.00
#
_symmetry.space_group_name_H-M   'P 1'
#
loop_
_entity.id
_entity.type
_entity.pdbx_description
1 polymer ?
#
loop_
_entity_poly.entity_id
_entity_poly.type
_entity_poly.pdbx_seq_one_letter_code
_entity_poly.pdbx_strand_id
1 'polypeptide(L)'
;KEGRGTWFCNQCGAGDGLKLVEKVFGMTASEAAGKVDAVTGNLPPVAPEVIAAAEAETEADRKAAVSLAVRLMEKTRTASGNAYLTRKGFPDRECPVLTSMHKTGGVTFRAGDVVVPLYDDTGALVNLQLISSDGLKRTLKGGAVKGACHTIVGKKQAGKRLWITEGYATALTVHHLTGETVMVALSSVNLLSLASLVRQKHPACQIVLA
;
A
#
# COMPACT_ATOMS: atom_id res chain seq x y z
N LYS A 1 -16.30 -13.87 2.51
CA LYS A 1 -15.73 -13.86 3.87
C LYS A 1 -16.85 -13.53 4.85
N GLU A 2 -17.77 -14.45 4.97
CA GLU A 2 -18.86 -14.37 5.94
C GLU A 2 -18.29 -14.59 7.33
N GLY A 3 -18.64 -13.72 8.28
CA GLY A 3 -18.37 -13.88 9.71
C GLY A 3 -17.24 -13.07 10.34
N ARG A 4 -16.39 -12.36 9.59
CA ARG A 4 -15.47 -11.37 10.20
C ARG A 4 -16.05 -9.98 10.03
N GLY A 5 -16.64 -9.46 11.10
CA GLY A 5 -17.06 -8.05 11.16
C GLY A 5 -15.84 -7.17 10.93
N THR A 6 -15.76 -6.54 9.75
CA THR A 6 -14.76 -5.53 9.45
C THR A 6 -15.44 -4.18 9.31
N TRP A 7 -14.78 -3.13 9.76
CA TRP A 7 -15.27 -1.76 9.63
C TRP A 7 -14.19 -0.89 8.99
N PHE A 8 -14.63 0.22 8.43
CA PHE A 8 -13.75 1.23 7.88
C PHE A 8 -14.26 2.63 8.27
N CYS A 9 -13.35 3.48 8.69
CA CYS A 9 -13.62 4.89 8.99
C CYS A 9 -12.54 5.76 8.32
N ASN A 10 -12.94 6.81 7.64
CA ASN A 10 -12.02 7.72 6.94
C ASN A 10 -11.03 8.44 7.89
N GLN A 11 -11.41 8.62 9.17
CA GLN A 11 -10.57 9.29 10.16
C GLN A 11 -9.69 8.33 10.96
N CYS A 12 -10.22 7.15 11.32
CA CYS A 12 -9.54 6.24 12.23
C CYS A 12 -9.07 4.92 11.58
N GLY A 13 -9.26 4.76 10.27
CA GLY A 13 -8.79 3.59 9.51
C GLY A 13 -9.76 2.43 9.54
N ALA A 14 -9.24 1.22 9.31
CA ALA A 14 -9.99 -0.02 9.28
C ALA A 14 -9.64 -0.93 10.46
N GLY A 15 -10.52 -1.85 10.78
CA GLY A 15 -10.28 -2.85 11.81
C GLY A 15 -11.32 -3.96 11.81
N ASP A 16 -11.12 -4.92 12.68
CA ASP A 16 -12.10 -5.94 13.04
C ASP A 16 -12.98 -5.49 14.22
N GLY A 17 -13.89 -6.36 14.67
CA GLY A 17 -14.81 -6.04 15.77
C GLY A 17 -14.10 -5.71 17.07
N LEU A 18 -12.99 -6.41 17.41
CA LEU A 18 -12.22 -6.13 18.61
C LEU A 18 -11.59 -4.73 18.56
N LYS A 19 -11.00 -4.38 17.43
CA LYS A 19 -10.42 -3.04 17.20
C LYS A 19 -11.47 -1.93 17.26
N LEU A 20 -12.70 -2.22 16.87
CA LEU A 20 -13.81 -1.28 17.04
C LEU A 20 -14.11 -1.03 18.53
N VAL A 21 -14.19 -2.10 19.33
CA VAL A 21 -14.42 -2.01 20.78
C VAL A 21 -13.31 -1.20 21.46
N GLU A 22 -12.04 -1.47 21.17
CA GLU A 22 -10.91 -0.68 21.65
C GLU A 22 -11.11 0.83 21.39
N LYS A 23 -11.44 1.17 20.13
CA LYS A 23 -11.58 2.58 19.71
C LYS A 23 -12.81 3.27 20.28
N VAL A 24 -13.95 2.59 20.31
CA VAL A 24 -15.22 3.16 20.81
C VAL A 24 -15.16 3.41 22.30
N PHE A 25 -14.54 2.53 23.06
CA PHE A 25 -14.50 2.61 24.53
C PHE A 25 -13.16 3.16 25.07
N GLY A 26 -12.19 3.46 24.20
CA GLY A 26 -10.90 4.03 24.62
C GLY A 26 -10.07 3.10 25.49
N MET A 27 -10.15 1.79 25.27
CA MET A 27 -9.53 0.76 26.09
C MET A 27 -8.42 0.02 25.35
N THR A 28 -7.60 -0.72 26.11
CA THR A 28 -6.57 -1.61 25.55
C THR A 28 -7.18 -2.85 24.90
N ALA A 29 -6.41 -3.52 24.04
CA ALA A 29 -6.83 -4.77 23.40
C ALA A 29 -7.23 -5.86 24.43
N SER A 30 -6.51 -5.93 25.55
CA SER A 30 -6.81 -6.90 26.63
C SER A 30 -8.15 -6.59 27.32
N GLU A 31 -8.41 -5.33 27.62
CA GLU A 31 -9.68 -4.90 28.23
C GLU A 31 -10.86 -5.09 27.26
N ALA A 32 -10.65 -4.78 25.97
CA ALA A 32 -11.63 -5.01 24.93
C ALA A 32 -11.96 -6.50 24.77
N ALA A 33 -10.94 -7.36 24.76
CA ALA A 33 -11.10 -8.81 24.72
C ALA A 33 -11.91 -9.31 25.91
N GLY A 34 -11.56 -8.89 27.14
CA GLY A 34 -12.32 -9.25 28.34
C GLY A 34 -13.79 -8.82 28.31
N LYS A 35 -14.10 -7.65 27.75
CA LYS A 35 -15.50 -7.22 27.55
C LYS A 35 -16.23 -8.07 26.51
N VAL A 36 -15.58 -8.43 25.42
CA VAL A 36 -16.15 -9.29 24.39
C VAL A 36 -16.41 -10.67 24.98
N ASP A 37 -15.44 -11.26 25.70
CA ASP A 37 -15.57 -12.56 26.34
C ASP A 37 -16.71 -12.59 27.37
N ALA A 38 -16.89 -11.53 28.13
CA ALA A 38 -18.02 -11.39 29.08
C ALA A 38 -19.39 -11.43 28.40
N VAL A 39 -19.49 -10.97 27.15
CA VAL A 39 -20.73 -10.96 26.36
C VAL A 39 -20.92 -12.25 25.58
N THR A 40 -19.85 -12.79 25.02
CA THR A 40 -19.88 -13.96 24.11
C THR A 40 -19.74 -15.29 24.83
N GLY A 41 -19.33 -15.28 26.11
CA GLY A 41 -19.12 -16.48 26.91
C GLY A 41 -17.97 -17.32 26.37
N ASN A 42 -16.72 -16.93 26.64
CA ASN A 42 -15.49 -17.68 26.39
C ASN A 42 -15.56 -18.63 25.15
N LEU A 43 -15.57 -18.05 23.97
CA LEU A 43 -15.50 -18.86 22.74
C LEU A 43 -14.23 -19.72 22.77
N PRO A 44 -14.30 -20.98 22.34
CA PRO A 44 -13.11 -21.84 22.29
C PRO A 44 -12.05 -21.21 21.37
N PRO A 45 -10.76 -21.35 21.70
CA PRO A 45 -9.70 -20.84 20.84
C PRO A 45 -9.84 -21.44 19.43
N VAL A 46 -9.55 -20.60 18.42
CA VAL A 46 -9.58 -21.04 17.02
C VAL A 46 -8.58 -22.20 16.87
N ALA A 47 -9.03 -23.31 16.30
CA ALA A 47 -8.18 -24.49 16.12
C ALA A 47 -6.92 -24.14 15.31
N PRO A 48 -5.74 -24.63 15.69
CA PRO A 48 -4.47 -24.35 15.00
C PRO A 48 -4.53 -24.62 13.50
N GLU A 49 -5.27 -25.63 13.07
CA GLU A 49 -5.45 -26.00 11.67
C GLU A 49 -6.18 -24.91 10.87
N VAL A 50 -7.15 -24.23 11.49
CA VAL A 50 -7.90 -23.12 10.86
C VAL A 50 -6.98 -21.91 10.68
N ILE A 51 -6.12 -21.64 11.66
CA ILE A 51 -5.13 -20.57 11.59
C ILE A 51 -4.13 -20.87 10.46
N ALA A 52 -3.56 -22.09 10.46
CA ALA A 52 -2.60 -22.52 9.45
C ALA A 52 -3.20 -22.49 8.03
N ALA A 53 -4.45 -22.90 7.87
CA ALA A 53 -5.13 -22.83 6.58
C ALA A 53 -5.33 -21.38 6.10
N ALA A 54 -5.69 -20.47 7.01
CA ALA A 54 -5.85 -19.04 6.67
C ALA A 54 -4.50 -18.37 6.32
N GLU A 55 -3.42 -18.76 7.00
CA GLU A 55 -2.06 -18.28 6.68
C GLU A 55 -1.59 -18.82 5.33
N ALA A 56 -1.84 -20.08 5.03
CA ALA A 56 -1.51 -20.69 3.74
C ALA A 56 -2.29 -20.06 2.59
N GLU A 57 -3.58 -19.76 2.76
CA GLU A 57 -4.38 -19.02 1.77
C GLU A 57 -3.81 -17.61 1.53
N THR A 58 -3.44 -16.91 2.60
CA THR A 58 -2.84 -15.57 2.52
C THR A 58 -1.51 -15.60 1.76
N GLU A 59 -0.68 -16.59 2.00
CA GLU A 59 0.61 -16.74 1.31
C GLU A 59 0.43 -17.14 -0.17
N ALA A 60 -0.54 -17.99 -0.47
CA ALA A 60 -0.89 -18.32 -1.86
C ALA A 60 -1.38 -17.08 -2.62
N ASP A 61 -2.24 -16.26 -2.01
CA ASP A 61 -2.71 -14.99 -2.57
C ASP A 61 -1.54 -14.03 -2.85
N ARG A 62 -0.55 -13.94 -1.93
CA ARG A 62 0.66 -13.13 -2.12
C ARG A 62 1.49 -13.60 -3.30
N LYS A 63 1.76 -14.91 -3.40
CA LYS A 63 2.52 -15.49 -4.53
C LYS A 63 1.80 -15.25 -5.86
N ALA A 64 0.48 -15.42 -5.89
CA ALA A 64 -0.32 -15.14 -7.07
C ALA A 64 -0.24 -13.65 -7.48
N ALA A 65 -0.31 -12.73 -6.52
CA ALA A 65 -0.22 -11.29 -6.76
C ALA A 65 1.18 -10.89 -7.28
N VAL A 66 2.26 -11.43 -6.72
CA VAL A 66 3.63 -11.21 -7.21
C VAL A 66 3.79 -11.74 -8.64
N SER A 67 3.35 -12.96 -8.91
CA SER A 67 3.39 -13.53 -10.27
C SER A 67 2.60 -12.68 -11.27
N LEU A 68 1.45 -12.15 -10.86
CA LEU A 68 0.66 -11.24 -11.69
C LEU A 68 1.38 -9.91 -11.89
N ALA A 69 2.00 -9.35 -10.83
CA ALA A 69 2.78 -8.11 -10.91
C ALA A 69 3.92 -8.22 -11.92
N VAL A 70 4.69 -9.30 -11.88
CA VAL A 70 5.77 -9.57 -12.83
C VAL A 70 5.21 -9.60 -14.27
N ARG A 71 4.20 -10.42 -14.53
CA ARG A 71 3.57 -10.52 -15.86
C ARG A 71 3.01 -9.20 -16.38
N LEU A 72 2.45 -8.37 -15.49
CA LEU A 72 1.94 -7.05 -15.88
C LEU A 72 3.09 -6.09 -16.20
N MET A 73 4.18 -6.10 -15.41
CA MET A 73 5.36 -5.29 -15.69
C MET A 73 6.00 -5.62 -17.04
N GLU A 74 6.06 -6.89 -17.42
CA GLU A 74 6.51 -7.32 -18.74
C GLU A 74 5.64 -6.77 -19.88
N LYS A 75 4.37 -6.49 -19.60
CA LYS A 75 3.39 -5.91 -20.53
C LYS A 75 3.22 -4.40 -20.36
N THR A 76 4.16 -3.72 -19.74
CA THR A 76 4.18 -2.25 -19.71
C THR A 76 5.12 -1.70 -20.79
N ARG A 77 4.92 -0.42 -21.10
CA ARG A 77 5.91 0.39 -21.81
C ARG A 77 6.13 1.69 -21.06
N THR A 78 7.29 2.27 -21.17
CA THR A 78 7.54 3.62 -20.67
C THR A 78 6.92 4.63 -21.62
N ALA A 79 6.13 5.56 -21.08
CA ALA A 79 5.50 6.63 -21.85
C ALA A 79 5.30 7.88 -21.00
N SER A 80 5.32 9.04 -21.65
CA SER A 80 4.87 10.34 -21.14
C SER A 80 3.48 10.68 -21.68
N GLY A 81 2.95 11.85 -21.34
CA GLY A 81 1.65 12.33 -21.84
C GLY A 81 0.44 11.59 -21.28
N ASN A 82 0.60 10.85 -20.19
CA ASN A 82 -0.52 10.18 -19.55
C ASN A 82 -1.52 11.22 -18.99
N ALA A 83 -2.82 11.02 -19.26
CA ALA A 83 -3.87 11.96 -18.89
C ALA A 83 -3.95 12.25 -17.38
N TYR A 84 -3.73 11.23 -16.53
CA TYR A 84 -3.67 11.42 -15.08
C TYR A 84 -2.50 12.33 -14.68
N LEU A 85 -1.28 12.04 -15.17
CA LEU A 85 -0.08 12.81 -14.83
C LEU A 85 -0.13 14.23 -15.43
N THR A 86 -0.63 14.39 -16.64
CA THR A 86 -0.86 15.69 -17.29
C THR A 86 -1.76 16.57 -16.41
N ARG A 87 -2.89 16.02 -15.95
CA ARG A 87 -3.81 16.73 -15.04
C ARG A 87 -3.20 17.04 -13.67
N LYS A 88 -2.17 16.29 -13.26
CA LYS A 88 -1.40 16.52 -12.02
C LYS A 88 -0.20 17.47 -12.21
N GLY A 89 -0.03 18.04 -13.40
CA GLY A 89 1.06 18.98 -13.69
C GLY A 89 2.37 18.32 -14.16
N PHE A 90 2.33 17.04 -14.54
CA PHE A 90 3.50 16.27 -14.98
C PHE A 90 3.31 15.66 -16.37
N PRO A 91 3.07 16.48 -17.44
CA PRO A 91 2.79 15.95 -18.79
C PRO A 91 3.97 15.17 -19.37
N ASP A 92 5.20 15.61 -19.08
CA ASP A 92 6.43 15.04 -19.64
C ASP A 92 7.03 13.92 -18.77
N ARG A 93 6.35 13.56 -17.66
CA ARG A 93 6.85 12.50 -16.78
C ARG A 93 6.71 11.15 -17.46
N GLU A 94 7.83 10.54 -17.75
CA GLU A 94 7.88 9.15 -18.18
C GLU A 94 7.61 8.21 -17.01
N CYS A 95 6.74 7.24 -17.23
CA CYS A 95 6.42 6.19 -16.28
C CYS A 95 5.95 4.93 -17.00
N PRO A 96 5.97 3.76 -16.34
CA PRO A 96 5.36 2.55 -16.87
C PRO A 96 3.85 2.74 -17.05
N VAL A 97 3.34 2.39 -18.22
CA VAL A 97 1.90 2.36 -18.53
C VAL A 97 1.51 1.00 -19.09
N LEU A 98 0.26 0.60 -18.86
CA LEU A 98 -0.29 -0.63 -19.43
C LEU A 98 -0.29 -0.58 -20.96
N THR A 99 0.00 -1.70 -21.61
CA THR A 99 -0.13 -1.85 -23.08
C THR A 99 -1.46 -2.47 -23.48
N SER A 100 -2.19 -3.08 -22.54
CA SER A 100 -3.49 -3.72 -22.76
C SER A 100 -4.40 -3.52 -21.55
N MET A 101 -5.67 -3.87 -21.74
CA MET A 101 -6.66 -3.80 -20.66
C MET A 101 -6.36 -4.81 -19.54
N HIS A 102 -6.56 -4.38 -18.28
CA HIS A 102 -6.47 -5.24 -17.10
C HIS A 102 -7.63 -4.94 -16.14
N LYS A 103 -8.20 -5.98 -15.53
CA LYS A 103 -9.27 -5.86 -14.54
C LYS A 103 -8.81 -6.35 -13.17
N THR A 104 -8.91 -5.49 -12.16
CA THR A 104 -8.60 -5.82 -10.77
C THR A 104 -9.51 -5.07 -9.81
N GLY A 105 -9.90 -5.71 -8.70
CA GLY A 105 -10.75 -5.10 -7.68
C GLY A 105 -12.08 -4.56 -8.20
N GLY A 106 -12.66 -5.19 -9.22
CA GLY A 106 -13.91 -4.75 -9.86
C GLY A 106 -13.75 -3.57 -10.83
N VAL A 107 -12.53 -3.07 -11.02
CA VAL A 107 -12.20 -1.92 -11.89
C VAL A 107 -11.47 -2.39 -13.14
N THR A 108 -11.78 -1.77 -14.26
CA THR A 108 -11.11 -2.00 -15.55
C THR A 108 -10.13 -0.86 -15.81
N PHE A 109 -8.85 -1.20 -15.88
CA PHE A 109 -7.78 -0.33 -16.34
C PHE A 109 -7.50 -0.55 -17.82
N ARG A 110 -7.09 0.48 -18.54
CA ARG A 110 -6.92 0.47 -19.99
C ARG A 110 -5.46 0.65 -20.39
N ALA A 111 -5.16 0.38 -21.65
CA ALA A 111 -3.88 0.75 -22.23
C ALA A 111 -3.64 2.26 -22.02
N GLY A 112 -2.42 2.63 -21.58
CA GLY A 112 -2.05 3.99 -21.22
C GLY A 112 -2.25 4.36 -19.74
N ASP A 113 -2.94 3.54 -18.94
CA ASP A 113 -3.06 3.77 -17.49
C ASP A 113 -1.73 3.52 -16.77
N VAL A 114 -1.45 4.33 -15.77
CA VAL A 114 -0.16 4.32 -15.05
C VAL A 114 -0.01 3.07 -14.20
N VAL A 115 1.20 2.50 -14.22
CA VAL A 115 1.61 1.39 -13.36
C VAL A 115 2.70 1.87 -12.41
N VAL A 116 2.46 1.77 -11.11
CA VAL A 116 3.42 2.11 -10.06
C VAL A 116 3.85 0.82 -9.37
N PRO A 117 5.09 0.32 -9.63
CA PRO A 117 5.58 -0.89 -8.98
C PRO A 117 5.91 -0.64 -7.51
N LEU A 118 5.56 -1.60 -6.65
CA LEU A 118 5.87 -1.59 -5.23
C LEU A 118 6.92 -2.64 -4.92
N TYR A 119 7.95 -2.20 -4.23
CA TYR A 119 9.06 -3.04 -3.79
C TYR A 119 9.07 -3.11 -2.27
N ASP A 120 9.47 -4.27 -1.76
CA ASP A 120 9.75 -4.43 -0.33
C ASP A 120 11.12 -3.85 0.03
N ASP A 121 11.51 -4.05 1.27
CA ASP A 121 12.78 -3.56 1.83
C ASP A 121 14.02 -4.34 1.35
N THR A 122 13.84 -5.46 0.64
CA THR A 122 14.89 -6.21 -0.04
C THR A 122 15.05 -5.78 -1.50
N GLY A 123 14.13 -4.97 -2.02
CA GLY A 123 14.05 -4.57 -3.42
C GLY A 123 13.28 -5.55 -4.30
N ALA A 124 12.60 -6.55 -3.73
CA ALA A 124 11.75 -7.46 -4.48
C ALA A 124 10.42 -6.79 -4.85
N LEU A 125 9.95 -7.02 -6.09
CA LEU A 125 8.62 -6.58 -6.54
C LEU A 125 7.55 -7.40 -5.81
N VAL A 126 6.69 -6.73 -5.03
CA VAL A 126 5.66 -7.38 -4.21
C VAL A 126 4.23 -7.02 -4.59
N ASN A 127 4.05 -5.92 -5.32
CA ASN A 127 2.72 -5.49 -5.77
C ASN A 127 2.84 -4.44 -6.88
N LEU A 128 1.71 -4.03 -7.44
CA LEU A 128 1.55 -2.87 -8.32
C LEU A 128 0.38 -2.03 -7.86
N GLN A 129 0.46 -0.71 -8.01
CA GLN A 129 -0.71 0.15 -8.04
C GLN A 129 -0.99 0.58 -9.48
N LEU A 130 -2.21 0.35 -9.93
CA LEU A 130 -2.71 0.86 -11.21
C LEU A 130 -3.45 2.17 -10.95
N ILE A 131 -3.22 3.17 -11.81
CA ILE A 131 -3.88 4.47 -11.74
C ILE A 131 -4.49 4.78 -13.11
N SER A 132 -5.81 4.86 -13.15
CA SER A 132 -6.54 5.16 -14.37
C SER A 132 -6.42 6.64 -14.79
N SER A 133 -6.78 6.93 -16.02
CA SER A 133 -6.78 8.29 -16.57
C SER A 133 -7.61 9.29 -15.76
N ASP A 134 -8.70 8.87 -15.12
CA ASP A 134 -9.55 9.67 -14.23
C ASP A 134 -9.05 9.73 -12.78
N GLY A 135 -7.99 8.97 -12.43
CA GLY A 135 -7.31 8.99 -11.13
C GLY A 135 -7.78 7.94 -10.14
N LEU A 136 -8.58 6.97 -10.58
CA LEU A 136 -8.93 5.83 -9.76
C LEU A 136 -7.70 4.94 -9.54
N LYS A 137 -7.50 4.49 -8.31
CA LYS A 137 -6.31 3.72 -7.91
C LYS A 137 -6.70 2.37 -7.35
N ARG A 138 -6.00 1.31 -7.74
CA ARG A 138 -6.13 -0.04 -7.15
C ARG A 138 -4.78 -0.73 -7.11
N THR A 139 -4.50 -1.40 -6.01
CA THR A 139 -3.42 -2.39 -5.91
C THR A 139 -3.93 -3.76 -6.36
N LEU A 140 -3.03 -4.65 -6.70
CA LEU A 140 -3.39 -6.04 -6.99
C LEU A 140 -3.87 -6.69 -5.70
N LYS A 141 -4.97 -7.46 -5.81
CA LYS A 141 -5.54 -8.19 -4.66
C LYS A 141 -4.54 -9.23 -4.16
N GLY A 142 -4.40 -9.34 -2.85
CA GLY A 142 -3.49 -10.29 -2.19
C GLY A 142 -2.03 -9.82 -2.11
N GLY A 143 -1.60 -8.87 -2.94
CA GLY A 143 -0.23 -8.35 -2.90
C GLY A 143 0.07 -7.52 -1.65
N ALA A 144 1.31 -7.59 -1.18
CA ALA A 144 1.75 -6.85 0.00
C ALA A 144 1.71 -5.33 -0.27
N VAL A 145 1.26 -4.57 0.74
CA VAL A 145 1.30 -3.11 0.76
C VAL A 145 2.06 -2.63 2.00
N LYS A 146 1.86 -3.28 3.15
CA LYS A 146 2.52 -2.92 4.41
C LYS A 146 4.03 -3.06 4.27
N GLY A 147 4.76 -1.96 4.50
CA GLY A 147 6.21 -1.90 4.36
C GLY A 147 6.73 -1.82 2.92
N ALA A 148 5.87 -2.01 1.91
CA ALA A 148 6.25 -1.85 0.52
C ALA A 148 6.10 -0.39 0.06
N CYS A 149 6.90 0.03 -0.92
CA CYS A 149 6.87 1.38 -1.46
C CYS A 149 7.33 1.44 -2.92
N HIS A 150 7.02 2.59 -3.53
CA HIS A 150 7.68 3.03 -4.75
C HIS A 150 8.66 4.15 -4.40
N THR A 151 9.88 4.13 -4.93
CA THR A 151 10.89 5.16 -4.64
C THR A 151 11.19 6.00 -5.87
N ILE A 152 11.06 7.30 -5.74
CA ILE A 152 11.54 8.29 -6.71
C ILE A 152 12.89 8.77 -6.23
N VAL A 153 13.96 8.35 -6.92
CA VAL A 153 15.33 8.62 -6.51
C VAL A 153 15.70 10.06 -6.84
N GLY A 154 16.18 10.80 -5.84
CA GLY A 154 16.67 12.16 -5.98
C GLY A 154 18.12 12.22 -6.42
N LYS A 155 18.50 13.34 -7.06
CA LYS A 155 19.88 13.63 -7.45
C LYS A 155 20.74 14.15 -6.29
N LYS A 156 20.13 14.71 -5.26
CA LYS A 156 20.83 15.15 -4.06
C LYS A 156 21.22 13.94 -3.21
N GLN A 157 22.40 14.01 -2.60
CA GLN A 157 22.98 12.91 -1.84
C GLN A 157 21.98 12.30 -0.86
N ALA A 158 21.63 11.03 -1.08
CA ALA A 158 20.82 10.25 -0.18
C ALA A 158 21.50 10.17 1.19
N GLY A 159 20.78 10.40 2.27
CA GLY A 159 21.30 10.15 3.63
C GLY A 159 21.00 11.20 4.66
N LYS A 160 20.69 12.45 4.29
CA LYS A 160 20.31 13.49 5.28
C LYS A 160 18.81 13.62 5.46
N ARG A 161 18.03 13.53 4.38
CA ARG A 161 16.58 13.66 4.42
C ARG A 161 15.92 12.69 3.45
N LEU A 162 14.82 12.09 3.88
CA LEU A 162 13.96 11.24 3.08
C LEU A 162 12.51 11.68 3.26
N TRP A 163 11.81 11.86 2.17
CA TRP A 163 10.40 12.17 2.16
C TRP A 163 9.58 10.91 2.01
N ILE A 164 8.47 10.84 2.74
CA ILE A 164 7.49 9.77 2.59
C ILE A 164 6.13 10.43 2.35
N THR A 165 5.48 10.06 1.25
CA THR A 165 4.17 10.58 0.85
C THR A 165 3.16 9.45 0.71
N GLU A 166 1.88 9.77 0.83
CA GLU A 166 0.85 8.77 0.56
C GLU A 166 0.72 8.51 -0.94
N GLY A 167 0.65 9.56 -1.76
CA GLY A 167 0.28 9.45 -3.15
C GLY A 167 1.42 9.65 -4.14
N TYR A 168 1.37 8.94 -5.28
CA TYR A 168 2.39 9.04 -6.34
C TYR A 168 2.53 10.48 -6.91
N ALA A 169 1.43 11.18 -7.19
CA ALA A 169 1.50 12.56 -7.69
C ALA A 169 2.08 13.53 -6.64
N THR A 170 1.73 13.36 -5.35
CA THR A 170 2.34 14.13 -4.25
C THR A 170 3.84 13.90 -4.19
N ALA A 171 4.28 12.66 -4.34
CA ALA A 171 5.70 12.33 -4.38
C ALA A 171 6.43 13.02 -5.55
N LEU A 172 5.83 13.03 -6.73
CA LEU A 172 6.38 13.75 -7.88
C LEU A 172 6.51 15.24 -7.60
N THR A 173 5.50 15.87 -6.95
CA THR A 173 5.55 17.28 -6.55
C THR A 173 6.67 17.56 -5.57
N VAL A 174 6.78 16.76 -4.49
CA VAL A 174 7.85 16.90 -3.49
C VAL A 174 9.22 16.72 -4.14
N HIS A 175 9.37 15.67 -4.96
CA HIS A 175 10.62 15.43 -5.69
C HIS A 175 10.98 16.59 -6.64
N HIS A 176 10.01 17.10 -7.39
CA HIS A 176 10.22 18.24 -8.32
C HIS A 176 10.70 19.49 -7.57
N LEU A 177 10.06 19.81 -6.44
CA LEU A 177 10.40 21.00 -5.65
C LEU A 177 11.72 20.90 -4.89
N THR A 178 12.07 19.69 -4.41
CA THR A 178 13.22 19.50 -3.52
C THR A 178 14.44 18.91 -4.21
N GLY A 179 14.24 18.12 -5.26
CA GLY A 179 15.27 17.27 -5.88
C GLY A 179 15.71 16.11 -5.00
N GLU A 180 15.01 15.85 -3.88
CA GLU A 180 15.35 14.82 -2.90
C GLU A 180 14.63 13.51 -3.21
N THR A 181 15.08 12.43 -2.57
CA THR A 181 14.44 11.11 -2.69
C THR A 181 13.11 11.08 -1.95
N VAL A 182 12.09 10.53 -2.59
CA VAL A 182 10.74 10.40 -2.05
C VAL A 182 10.26 8.96 -2.15
N MET A 183 9.81 8.41 -1.05
CA MET A 183 9.14 7.11 -0.98
C MET A 183 7.62 7.29 -0.97
N VAL A 184 6.93 6.50 -1.75
CA VAL A 184 5.46 6.54 -1.89
C VAL A 184 4.87 5.35 -1.13
N ALA A 185 4.12 5.62 -0.08
CA ALA A 185 3.52 4.59 0.78
C ALA A 185 2.23 3.99 0.21
N LEU A 186 1.57 4.67 -0.72
CA LEU A 186 0.33 4.32 -1.44
C LEU A 186 -0.93 4.18 -0.55
N SER A 187 -0.80 4.29 0.75
CA SER A 187 -1.92 4.38 1.69
C SER A 187 -1.50 5.06 2.98
N SER A 188 -2.43 5.73 3.65
CA SER A 188 -2.19 6.39 4.95
C SER A 188 -1.75 5.39 6.03
N VAL A 189 -2.33 4.18 6.04
CA VAL A 189 -1.96 3.13 7.01
C VAL A 189 -0.52 2.67 6.82
N ASN A 190 0.01 2.68 5.60
CA ASN A 190 1.37 2.27 5.32
C ASN A 190 2.42 3.35 5.61
N LEU A 191 2.03 4.63 5.73
CA LEU A 191 2.96 5.72 6.06
C LEU A 191 3.75 5.42 7.33
N LEU A 192 3.06 5.05 8.41
CA LEU A 192 3.70 4.73 9.69
C LEU A 192 4.60 3.50 9.60
N SER A 193 4.14 2.44 8.93
CA SER A 193 4.93 1.21 8.75
C SER A 193 6.22 1.50 7.99
N LEU A 194 6.13 2.29 6.92
CA LEU A 194 7.29 2.67 6.11
C LEU A 194 8.24 3.61 6.86
N ALA A 195 7.71 4.60 7.59
CA ALA A 195 8.52 5.49 8.41
C ALA A 195 9.29 4.73 9.51
N SER A 196 8.64 3.75 10.15
CA SER A 196 9.28 2.88 11.15
C SER A 196 10.40 2.05 10.53
N LEU A 197 10.16 1.45 9.36
CA LEU A 197 11.16 0.67 8.64
C LEU A 197 12.38 1.52 8.25
N VAL A 198 12.12 2.72 7.70
CA VAL A 198 13.19 3.67 7.34
C VAL A 198 13.97 4.11 8.56
N ARG A 199 13.31 4.36 9.69
CA ARG A 199 13.98 4.74 10.95
C ARG A 199 14.89 3.63 11.45
N GLN A 200 14.48 2.37 11.35
CA GLN A 200 15.31 1.22 11.74
C GLN A 200 16.55 1.08 10.84
N LYS A 201 16.37 1.21 9.52
CA LYS A 201 17.48 1.06 8.56
C LYS A 201 18.41 2.28 8.49
N HIS A 202 17.89 3.47 8.75
CA HIS A 202 18.59 4.74 8.62
C HIS A 202 18.35 5.62 9.86
N PRO A 203 18.94 5.29 11.03
CA PRO A 203 18.66 5.97 12.30
C PRO A 203 18.92 7.48 12.29
N ALA A 204 19.95 7.91 11.55
CA ALA A 204 20.35 9.32 11.46
C ALA A 204 19.62 10.12 10.37
N CYS A 205 18.78 9.47 9.54
CA CYS A 205 18.08 10.14 8.48
C CYS A 205 16.91 10.98 9.01
N GLN A 206 16.79 12.21 8.55
CA GLN A 206 15.59 13.02 8.79
C GLN A 206 14.45 12.48 7.92
N ILE A 207 13.37 12.01 8.54
CA ILE A 207 12.17 11.54 7.85
C ILE A 207 11.15 12.67 7.87
N VAL A 208 10.63 13.02 6.70
CA VAL A 208 9.56 14.01 6.52
C VAL A 208 8.36 13.33 5.89
N LEU A 209 7.20 13.45 6.54
CA LEU A 209 5.92 13.00 6.00
C LEU A 209 5.22 14.17 5.31
N ALA A 210 4.71 13.95 4.08
CA ALA A 210 4.03 14.96 3.28
C ALA A 210 2.79 14.41 2.55
#